data_311b85ff0ad60008409fdcecad9c5352
#
_entry.id   311b85ff0ad60008409fdcecad9c5352
#
_cell.length_a   1.000
_cell.length_b   1.000
_cell.length_c   1.000
_cell.angle_alpha   90.00
_cell.angle_beta   90.00
_cell.angle_gamma   90.00
#
_symmetry.space_group_name_H-M   'P 1'
#
loop_
_entity.id
_entity.type
_entity.pdbx_description
1 polymer ?
#
loop_
_entity_poly.entity_id
_entity_poly.type
_entity_poly.pdbx_seq_one_letter_code
_entity_poly.pdbx_strand_id
1 'polypeptide(L)'
;EHCRHKIFNASYSIDGKEMPHSLFGMIKNTHQKSPQLTLSAYKDNAAVIEGFSAQHLRTDSNHVYQFSAKQDSAFCIKVETHNHPTAISPFPGAATGAGGEIRDEGATGRGGKPKAGLTGFSVSHLRIPNLPQSWEMPRPLNPRTASAFEIMTDGPLGGAAFNNEF
;
A
#
# COMPACT_ATOMS: atom_id res chain seq x y z
N GLU A 1 15.27 -5.41 -5.69
CA GLU A 1 13.92 -5.46 -5.10
C GLU A 1 13.34 -6.88 -5.09
N HIS A 2 13.30 -7.53 -6.21
CA HIS A 2 12.82 -8.92 -6.29
C HIS A 2 13.68 -9.94 -5.51
N CYS A 3 14.86 -9.57 -5.08
CA CYS A 3 15.69 -10.37 -4.19
C CYS A 3 15.20 -10.42 -2.74
N ARG A 4 14.18 -9.66 -2.38
CA ARG A 4 13.62 -9.61 -1.02
C ARG A 4 13.13 -10.95 -0.53
N HIS A 5 12.64 -11.82 -1.41
CA HIS A 5 12.26 -13.17 -1.00
C HIS A 5 13.40 -13.91 -0.32
N LYS A 6 14.63 -13.76 -0.79
CA LYS A 6 15.81 -14.35 -0.16
C LYS A 6 16.08 -13.77 1.22
N ILE A 7 15.96 -12.45 1.38
CA ILE A 7 16.16 -11.76 2.66
C ILE A 7 15.01 -12.09 3.63
N PHE A 8 13.77 -11.95 3.20
CA PHE A 8 12.61 -12.17 4.05
C PHE A 8 12.42 -13.65 4.47
N ASN A 9 12.90 -14.59 3.67
CA ASN A 9 12.85 -16.02 4.00
C ASN A 9 14.16 -16.56 4.57
N ALA A 10 15.20 -15.73 4.71
CA ALA A 10 16.48 -16.17 5.28
C ALA A 10 16.32 -16.52 6.78
N SER A 11 17.06 -17.50 7.20
CA SER A 11 17.29 -17.74 8.63
C SER A 11 18.26 -16.70 9.16
N TYR A 12 18.08 -16.28 10.39
CA TYR A 12 18.99 -15.34 11.02
C TYR A 12 19.07 -15.53 12.52
N SER A 13 20.14 -15.04 13.09
CA SER A 13 20.36 -15.09 14.54
C SER A 13 20.52 -13.68 15.11
N ILE A 14 20.09 -13.50 16.35
CA ILE A 14 20.29 -12.27 17.12
C ILE A 14 21.09 -12.64 18.36
N ASP A 15 22.22 -11.98 18.54
CA ASP A 15 23.15 -12.22 19.66
C ASP A 15 23.53 -13.71 19.82
N GLY A 16 23.77 -14.39 18.69
CA GLY A 16 24.13 -15.81 18.65
C GLY A 16 22.98 -16.79 18.87
N LYS A 17 21.74 -16.30 19.02
CA LYS A 17 20.54 -17.12 19.16
C LYS A 17 19.80 -17.19 17.83
N GLU A 18 19.60 -18.41 17.33
CA GLU A 18 18.79 -18.64 16.13
C GLU A 18 17.34 -18.25 16.37
N MET A 19 16.80 -17.49 15.41
CA MET A 19 15.40 -17.05 15.47
C MET A 19 14.48 -18.14 14.91
N PRO A 20 13.34 -18.42 15.57
CA PRO A 20 12.44 -19.50 15.16
C PRO A 20 11.69 -19.22 13.84
N HIS A 21 11.68 -17.98 13.40
CA HIS A 21 10.98 -17.54 12.19
C HIS A 21 11.88 -16.65 11.35
N SER A 22 11.77 -16.79 10.03
CA SER A 22 12.24 -15.77 9.10
C SER A 22 11.44 -14.48 9.27
N LEU A 23 11.88 -13.37 8.68
CA LEU A 23 11.12 -12.11 8.69
C LEU A 23 9.70 -12.30 8.14
N PHE A 24 9.57 -13.04 7.04
CA PHE A 24 8.25 -13.33 6.46
C PHE A 24 7.44 -14.27 7.36
N GLY A 25 8.09 -15.22 8.02
CA GLY A 25 7.46 -16.07 9.02
C GLY A 25 6.91 -15.29 10.21
N MET A 26 7.60 -14.24 10.66
CA MET A 26 7.11 -13.32 11.70
C MET A 26 5.87 -12.55 11.25
N ILE A 27 5.87 -12.05 10.01
CA ILE A 27 4.70 -11.36 9.45
C ILE A 27 3.50 -12.31 9.41
N LYS A 28 3.67 -13.53 8.91
CA LYS A 28 2.58 -14.53 8.88
C LYS A 28 2.12 -14.95 10.28
N ASN A 29 3.03 -14.99 11.25
CA ASN A 29 2.70 -15.33 12.64
C ASN A 29 1.77 -14.30 13.28
N THR A 30 1.83 -13.03 12.89
CA THR A 30 0.87 -12.02 13.37
C THR A 30 -0.57 -12.40 13.02
N HIS A 31 -0.79 -12.81 11.77
CA HIS A 31 -2.11 -13.28 11.33
C HIS A 31 -2.50 -14.60 12.02
N GLN A 32 -1.57 -15.54 12.18
CA GLN A 32 -1.85 -16.81 12.89
C GLN A 32 -2.26 -16.59 14.35
N LYS A 33 -1.68 -15.59 15.00
CA LYS A 33 -1.99 -15.24 16.40
C LYS A 33 -3.26 -14.42 16.56
N SER A 34 -3.66 -13.67 15.52
CA SER A 34 -4.85 -12.82 15.52
C SER A 34 -5.58 -12.93 14.18
N PRO A 35 -6.23 -14.06 13.89
CA PRO A 35 -6.93 -14.29 12.62
C PRO A 35 -8.32 -13.66 12.56
N GLN A 36 -8.82 -13.08 13.66
CA GLN A 36 -10.16 -12.51 13.74
C GLN A 36 -10.38 -11.47 12.65
N LEU A 37 -11.57 -11.45 12.11
CA LEU A 37 -12.00 -10.55 11.04
C LEU A 37 -11.31 -10.76 9.68
N THR A 38 -10.35 -11.67 9.56
CA THR A 38 -9.72 -11.97 8.28
C THR A 38 -10.48 -13.09 7.58
N LEU A 39 -11.14 -12.75 6.48
CA LEU A 39 -11.84 -13.72 5.63
C LEU A 39 -10.90 -14.41 4.64
N SER A 40 -9.93 -13.70 4.11
CA SER A 40 -8.91 -14.25 3.22
C SER A 40 -7.60 -13.46 3.32
N ALA A 41 -6.48 -14.16 3.47
CA ALA A 41 -5.15 -13.61 3.40
C ALA A 41 -4.18 -14.61 2.79
N TYR A 42 -3.14 -14.14 2.10
CA TYR A 42 -2.08 -14.94 1.46
C TYR A 42 -2.57 -15.93 0.40
N LYS A 43 -3.76 -15.73 -0.16
CA LYS A 43 -4.35 -16.60 -1.19
C LYS A 43 -4.51 -15.91 -2.53
N ASP A 44 -4.57 -14.59 -2.53
CA ASP A 44 -4.80 -13.76 -3.69
C ASP A 44 -3.98 -12.47 -3.59
N ASN A 45 -4.09 -11.60 -4.58
CA ASN A 45 -3.38 -10.33 -4.67
C ASN A 45 -3.83 -9.29 -3.64
N ALA A 46 -5.00 -9.46 -3.06
CA ALA A 46 -5.51 -8.64 -1.97
C ALA A 46 -5.98 -9.51 -0.80
N ALA A 47 -5.97 -8.97 0.39
CA ALA A 47 -6.63 -9.56 1.54
C ALA A 47 -8.10 -9.14 1.59
N VAL A 48 -8.94 -9.97 2.19
CA VAL A 48 -10.35 -9.67 2.43
C VAL A 48 -10.60 -9.73 3.92
N ILE A 49 -11.17 -8.67 4.46
CA ILE A 49 -11.52 -8.58 5.87
C ILE A 49 -13.03 -8.34 6.04
N GLU A 50 -13.56 -8.77 7.17
CA GLU A 50 -14.93 -8.55 7.57
C GLU A 50 -15.20 -7.06 7.76
N GLY A 51 -16.28 -6.59 7.18
CA GLY A 51 -16.77 -5.23 7.33
C GLY A 51 -17.96 -5.15 8.26
N PHE A 52 -18.79 -4.14 8.06
CA PHE A 52 -19.97 -3.90 8.87
C PHE A 52 -21.24 -4.34 8.14
N SER A 53 -22.27 -4.72 8.90
CA SER A 53 -23.59 -4.96 8.36
C SER A 53 -24.21 -3.61 7.96
N ALA A 54 -24.43 -3.40 6.67
CA ALA A 54 -24.85 -2.12 6.10
C ALA A 54 -25.87 -2.29 4.97
N GLN A 55 -26.60 -1.22 4.68
CA GLN A 55 -27.39 -1.09 3.47
C GLN A 55 -26.56 -0.41 2.38
N HIS A 56 -26.69 -0.89 1.18
CA HIS A 56 -26.02 -0.30 0.01
C HIS A 56 -27.01 0.43 -0.87
N LEU A 57 -26.66 1.65 -1.28
CA LEU A 57 -27.42 2.37 -2.28
C LEU A 57 -27.14 1.74 -3.65
N ARG A 58 -28.19 1.28 -4.32
CA ARG A 58 -28.10 0.62 -5.63
C ARG A 58 -29.23 1.11 -6.52
N THR A 59 -29.05 1.02 -7.84
CA THR A 59 -30.14 1.20 -8.79
C THR A 59 -30.85 -0.13 -9.01
N ASP A 60 -32.19 -0.09 -9.11
CA ASP A 60 -33.00 -1.21 -9.56
C ASP A 60 -33.01 -1.33 -11.10
N SER A 61 -33.80 -2.27 -11.64
CA SER A 61 -33.96 -2.46 -13.09
C SER A 61 -34.60 -1.27 -13.82
N ASN A 62 -35.23 -0.33 -13.09
CA ASN A 62 -35.83 0.88 -13.63
C ASN A 62 -34.93 2.10 -13.45
N HIS A 63 -33.67 1.89 -13.09
CA HIS A 63 -32.71 2.95 -12.79
C HIS A 63 -33.09 3.87 -11.61
N VAL A 64 -33.96 3.40 -10.70
CA VAL A 64 -34.33 4.12 -9.49
C VAL A 64 -33.37 3.74 -8.36
N TYR A 65 -32.83 4.75 -7.67
CA TYR A 65 -31.97 4.52 -6.50
C TYR A 65 -32.78 4.04 -5.31
N GLN A 66 -32.34 2.96 -4.72
CA GLN A 66 -32.93 2.42 -3.49
C GLN A 66 -31.87 1.77 -2.60
N PHE A 67 -32.16 1.70 -1.31
CA PHE A 67 -31.32 0.95 -0.38
C PHE A 67 -31.61 -0.54 -0.46
N SER A 68 -30.55 -1.34 -0.47
CA SER A 68 -30.67 -2.79 -0.32
C SER A 68 -31.21 -3.16 1.07
N ALA A 69 -31.60 -4.40 1.25
CA ALA A 69 -31.70 -4.97 2.58
C ALA A 69 -30.35 -4.87 3.29
N LYS A 70 -30.36 -4.83 4.63
CA LYS A 70 -29.15 -4.87 5.45
C LYS A 70 -28.43 -6.20 5.21
N GLN A 71 -27.15 -6.15 4.91
CA GLN A 71 -26.34 -7.33 4.62
C GLN A 71 -24.92 -7.14 5.18
N ASP A 72 -24.29 -8.24 5.53
CA ASP A 72 -22.90 -8.21 5.94
C ASP A 72 -22.02 -7.86 4.74
N SER A 73 -21.07 -6.99 4.98
CA SER A 73 -20.12 -6.53 3.97
C SER A 73 -18.71 -7.01 4.29
N ALA A 74 -17.88 -7.00 3.28
CA ALA A 74 -16.46 -7.22 3.42
C ALA A 74 -15.72 -6.17 2.58
N PHE A 75 -14.45 -5.94 2.87
CA PHE A 75 -13.63 -5.07 2.04
C PHE A 75 -12.27 -5.69 1.75
N CYS A 76 -11.80 -5.43 0.54
CA CYS A 76 -10.47 -5.80 0.11
C CYS A 76 -9.46 -4.78 0.63
N ILE A 77 -8.28 -5.25 0.97
CA ILE A 77 -7.13 -4.42 1.29
C ILE A 77 -5.96 -4.88 0.43
N LYS A 78 -5.38 -3.94 -0.30
CA LYS A 78 -4.13 -4.13 -1.03
C LYS A 78 -3.13 -3.08 -0.57
N VAL A 79 -1.91 -3.51 -0.33
CA VAL A 79 -0.78 -2.63 -0.06
C VAL A 79 0.30 -2.89 -1.08
N GLU A 80 0.82 -1.85 -1.69
CA GLU A 80 1.86 -1.91 -2.70
C GLU A 80 3.06 -1.06 -2.30
N THR A 81 4.26 -1.59 -2.46
CA THR A 81 5.49 -0.81 -2.33
C THR A 81 5.98 -0.44 -3.73
N HIS A 82 6.06 0.85 -4.02
CA HIS A 82 6.52 1.38 -5.31
C HIS A 82 7.64 2.39 -5.14
N ASN A 83 8.59 2.08 -4.26
CA ASN A 83 9.62 2.98 -3.78
C ASN A 83 10.65 3.34 -4.86
N HIS A 84 11.19 2.37 -5.59
CA HIS A 84 12.28 2.61 -6.54
C HIS A 84 11.86 3.46 -7.74
N PRO A 85 10.78 3.15 -8.46
CA PRO A 85 10.28 4.02 -9.53
C PRO A 85 9.92 5.43 -9.04
N THR A 86 9.30 5.54 -7.87
CA THR A 86 8.95 6.84 -7.26
C THR A 86 10.19 7.63 -6.87
N ALA A 87 11.27 6.98 -6.42
CA ALA A 87 12.52 7.65 -6.13
C ALA A 87 13.21 8.18 -7.39
N ILE A 88 13.05 7.54 -8.54
CA ILE A 88 13.63 7.98 -9.81
C ILE A 88 12.79 9.08 -10.45
N SER A 89 11.49 8.90 -10.49
CA SER A 89 10.55 9.80 -11.15
C SER A 89 9.26 9.89 -10.30
N PRO A 90 9.19 10.82 -9.34
CA PRO A 90 8.19 10.82 -8.29
C PRO A 90 6.74 10.78 -8.77
N PHE A 91 6.36 11.67 -9.68
CA PHE A 91 4.99 11.74 -10.17
C PHE A 91 4.54 10.46 -10.90
N PRO A 92 5.19 10.03 -12.00
CA PRO A 92 4.74 8.83 -12.72
C PRO A 92 4.99 7.54 -11.91
N GLY A 93 6.03 7.53 -11.07
CA GLY A 93 6.30 6.40 -10.19
C GLY A 93 5.19 6.17 -9.18
N ALA A 94 4.74 7.21 -8.49
CA ALA A 94 3.63 7.12 -7.54
C ALA A 94 2.29 6.84 -8.24
N ALA A 95 2.04 7.43 -9.40
CA ALA A 95 0.86 7.14 -10.21
C ALA A 95 0.79 5.65 -10.59
N THR A 96 1.90 5.09 -11.05
CA THR A 96 1.97 3.66 -11.38
C THR A 96 1.76 2.76 -10.16
N GLY A 97 2.25 3.18 -8.98
CA GLY A 97 2.01 2.48 -7.72
C GLY A 97 0.53 2.41 -7.37
N ALA A 98 -0.18 3.54 -7.42
CA ALA A 98 -1.63 3.61 -7.23
C ALA A 98 -2.37 2.71 -8.23
N GLY A 99 -1.97 2.73 -9.50
CA GLY A 99 -2.53 1.87 -10.54
C GLY A 99 -2.33 0.38 -10.26
N GLY A 100 -1.21 0.01 -9.68
CA GLY A 100 -0.92 -1.37 -9.26
C GLY A 100 -1.87 -1.87 -8.19
N GLU A 101 -2.19 -1.05 -7.22
CA GLU A 101 -3.15 -1.38 -6.15
C GLU A 101 -4.56 -1.60 -6.71
N ILE A 102 -5.05 -0.70 -7.54
CA ILE A 102 -6.37 -0.79 -8.18
C ILE A 102 -6.46 -2.02 -9.07
N ARG A 103 -5.42 -2.30 -9.85
CA ARG A 103 -5.35 -3.48 -10.71
C ARG A 103 -5.47 -4.77 -9.91
N ASP A 104 -4.75 -4.88 -8.81
CA ASP A 104 -4.73 -6.08 -7.99
C ASP A 104 -6.06 -6.29 -7.25
N GLU A 105 -6.67 -5.25 -6.74
CA GLU A 105 -8.00 -5.32 -6.16
C GLU A 105 -9.07 -5.69 -7.21
N GLY A 106 -8.99 -5.11 -8.40
CA GLY A 106 -9.87 -5.45 -9.52
C GLY A 106 -9.73 -6.89 -10.00
N ALA A 107 -8.54 -7.48 -9.84
CA ALA A 107 -8.26 -8.87 -10.22
C ALA A 107 -8.81 -9.91 -9.22
N THR A 108 -9.25 -9.50 -8.01
CA THR A 108 -9.80 -10.43 -7.02
C THR A 108 -11.16 -11.01 -7.38
N GLY A 109 -11.77 -10.58 -8.48
CA GLY A 109 -13.01 -11.10 -9.02
C GLY A 109 -14.17 -10.11 -8.95
N ARG A 110 -15.39 -10.63 -8.97
CA ARG A 110 -16.60 -9.80 -9.02
C ARG A 110 -16.88 -9.11 -7.69
N GLY A 111 -17.20 -7.83 -7.75
CA GLY A 111 -17.67 -7.04 -6.62
C GLY A 111 -16.60 -6.15 -5.98
N GLY A 112 -15.33 -6.35 -6.26
CA GLY A 112 -14.28 -5.43 -5.84
C GLY A 112 -14.41 -4.09 -6.57
N LYS A 113 -14.43 -2.99 -5.80
CA LYS A 113 -14.47 -1.62 -6.34
C LYS A 113 -13.55 -0.74 -5.52
N PRO A 114 -12.67 0.03 -6.15
CA PRO A 114 -11.85 1.02 -5.44
C PRO A 114 -12.75 1.99 -4.67
N LYS A 115 -12.41 2.28 -3.41
CA LYS A 115 -13.19 3.16 -2.54
C LYS A 115 -12.34 4.23 -1.88
N ALA A 116 -11.12 3.89 -1.52
CA ALA A 116 -10.18 4.79 -0.91
C ALA A 116 -8.75 4.33 -1.22
N GLY A 117 -7.86 5.27 -1.43
CA GLY A 117 -6.43 5.05 -1.54
C GLY A 117 -5.69 5.84 -0.47
N LEU A 118 -4.64 5.25 0.07
CA LEU A 118 -3.71 5.88 0.99
C LEU A 118 -2.32 5.83 0.39
N THR A 119 -1.62 6.95 0.39
CA THR A 119 -0.22 7.01 0.01
C THR A 119 0.63 7.49 1.18
N GLY A 120 1.78 6.84 1.36
CA GLY A 120 2.74 7.22 2.39
C GLY A 120 4.15 7.20 1.80
N PHE A 121 4.95 8.18 2.17
CA PHE A 121 6.33 8.31 1.71
C PHE A 121 7.27 8.39 2.89
N SER A 122 8.25 7.49 2.93
CA SER A 122 9.37 7.57 3.89
C SER A 122 10.59 8.07 3.13
N VAL A 123 11.04 9.25 3.48
CA VAL A 123 12.18 9.92 2.83
C VAL A 123 13.23 10.36 3.86
N SER A 124 14.39 10.75 3.40
CA SER A 124 15.42 11.40 4.23
C SER A 124 15.00 12.83 4.57
N HIS A 125 15.90 13.60 5.20
CA HIS A 125 15.67 15.03 5.45
C HIS A 125 15.26 15.76 4.17
N LEU A 126 14.23 16.59 4.25
CA LEU A 126 13.65 17.27 3.09
C LEU A 126 14.62 18.27 2.46
N ARG A 127 15.41 18.97 3.24
CA ARG A 127 16.33 20.02 2.78
C ARG A 127 15.61 21.04 1.91
N ILE A 128 14.54 21.60 2.45
CA ILE A 128 13.70 22.57 1.73
C ILE A 128 14.56 23.77 1.32
N PRO A 129 14.55 24.16 0.04
CA PRO A 129 15.30 25.31 -0.42
C PRO A 129 15.00 26.57 0.39
N ASN A 130 16.04 27.29 0.82
CA ASN A 130 15.96 28.50 1.62
C ASN A 130 15.35 28.33 3.05
N LEU A 131 15.16 27.09 3.50
CA LEU A 131 14.66 26.79 4.85
C LEU A 131 15.46 25.66 5.52
N PRO A 132 16.79 25.80 5.68
CA PRO A 132 17.62 24.76 6.27
C PRO A 132 17.25 24.58 7.75
N GLN A 133 17.27 23.34 8.21
CA GLN A 133 16.99 22.98 9.61
C GLN A 133 18.27 22.57 10.32
N SER A 134 18.37 22.86 11.60
CA SER A 134 19.57 22.59 12.42
C SER A 134 19.93 21.11 12.54
N TRP A 135 18.97 20.21 12.33
CA TRP A 135 19.18 18.75 12.38
C TRP A 135 19.51 18.12 11.03
N GLU A 136 19.49 18.88 9.94
CA GLU A 136 19.76 18.36 8.60
C GLU A 136 21.25 18.23 8.37
N MET A 137 21.72 16.99 8.36
CA MET A 137 23.12 16.68 8.09
C MET A 137 23.44 16.76 6.61
N PRO A 138 24.59 17.32 6.21
CA PRO A 138 25.08 17.24 4.83
C PRO A 138 25.19 15.78 4.40
N ARG A 139 24.58 15.42 3.29
CA ARG A 139 24.67 14.08 2.72
C ARG A 139 24.68 14.18 1.20
N PRO A 140 25.58 13.47 0.52
CA PRO A 140 25.55 13.44 -0.94
C PRO A 140 24.25 12.82 -1.42
N LEU A 141 23.61 13.45 -2.40
CA LEU A 141 22.43 12.89 -3.06
C LEU A 141 22.88 11.86 -4.09
N ASN A 142 22.11 10.80 -4.24
CA ASN A 142 22.30 9.88 -5.35
C ASN A 142 21.86 10.60 -6.64
N PRO A 143 22.73 10.76 -7.65
CA PRO A 143 22.39 11.51 -8.86
C PRO A 143 21.29 10.85 -9.71
N ARG A 144 20.94 9.60 -9.40
CA ARG A 144 19.88 8.84 -10.11
C ARG A 144 18.52 8.89 -9.42
N THR A 145 18.41 9.57 -8.29
CA THR A 145 17.17 9.68 -7.55
C THR A 145 16.79 11.13 -7.35
N ALA A 146 15.49 11.40 -7.33
CA ALA A 146 14.95 12.68 -6.93
C ALA A 146 15.30 13.01 -5.47
N SER A 147 15.31 14.28 -5.13
CA SER A 147 15.49 14.70 -3.75
C SER A 147 14.29 14.29 -2.88
N ALA A 148 14.48 14.20 -1.57
CA ALA A 148 13.40 13.94 -0.64
C ALA A 148 12.27 14.98 -0.77
N PHE A 149 12.63 16.23 -1.02
CA PHE A 149 11.68 17.32 -1.24
C PHE A 149 10.84 17.11 -2.51
N GLU A 150 11.47 16.79 -3.65
CA GLU A 150 10.75 16.47 -4.90
C GLU A 150 9.83 15.25 -4.74
N ILE A 151 10.29 14.20 -4.06
CA ILE A 151 9.45 13.02 -3.81
C ILE A 151 8.20 13.41 -3.01
N MET A 152 8.35 14.25 -1.99
CA MET A 152 7.23 14.67 -1.13
C MET A 152 6.29 15.68 -1.79
N THR A 153 6.75 16.44 -2.79
CA THR A 153 5.89 17.36 -3.55
C THR A 153 5.18 16.67 -4.71
N ASP A 154 5.90 15.88 -5.50
CA ASP A 154 5.38 15.34 -6.75
C ASP A 154 4.78 13.94 -6.61
N GLY A 155 5.29 13.12 -5.67
CA GLY A 155 4.77 11.78 -5.44
C GLY A 155 3.28 11.75 -5.05
N PRO A 156 2.84 12.53 -4.05
CA PRO A 156 1.43 12.61 -3.69
C PRO A 156 0.54 13.07 -4.84
N LEU A 157 1.00 14.02 -5.64
CA LEU A 157 0.27 14.51 -6.82
C LEU A 157 0.12 13.41 -7.88
N GLY A 158 1.16 12.59 -8.09
CA GLY A 158 1.09 11.47 -9.03
C GLY A 158 0.08 10.42 -8.61
N GLY A 159 0.09 10.01 -7.35
CA GLY A 159 -0.89 9.08 -6.80
C GLY A 159 -2.32 9.63 -6.86
N ALA A 160 -2.51 10.91 -6.49
CA ALA A 160 -3.80 11.57 -6.56
C ALA A 160 -4.33 11.70 -7.99
N ALA A 161 -3.47 12.05 -8.95
CA ALA A 161 -3.85 12.16 -10.35
C ALA A 161 -4.38 10.83 -10.90
N PHE A 162 -3.71 9.71 -10.59
CA PHE A 162 -4.19 8.39 -11.00
C PHE A 162 -5.52 8.03 -10.34
N ASN A 163 -5.64 8.22 -9.03
CA ASN A 163 -6.87 7.91 -8.30
C ASN A 163 -8.08 8.77 -8.74
N ASN A 164 -7.84 9.92 -9.34
CA ASN A 164 -8.91 10.80 -9.83
C ASN A 164 -9.55 10.28 -11.14
N GLU A 165 -8.98 9.27 -11.77
CA GLU A 165 -9.53 8.64 -12.97
C GLU A 165 -10.57 7.53 -12.67
N PHE A 166 -10.82 7.18 -11.40
CA PHE A 166 -11.68 6.07 -10.97
C PHE A 166 -12.80 6.46 -10.03
#